data_74afcbafeee9680d9d3c570f50069537
#
_entry.id   74afcbafeee9680d9d3c570f50069537
#
_cell.length_a   1.000
_cell.length_b   1.000
_cell.length_c   1.000
_cell.angle_alpha   90.00
_cell.angle_beta   90.00
_cell.angle_gamma   90.00
#
_symmetry.space_group_name_H-M   'P 1'
#
loop_
_entity.id
_entity.type
_entity.pdbx_description
1 polymer ?
#
loop_
_entity_poly.entity_id
_entity_poly.type
_entity_poly.pdbx_seq_one_letter_code
_entity_poly.pdbx_strand_id
1 'polypeptide(L)'
;MKKMWLWVGLFGLLTACQSEEGNPLEPKERKDIVMSRSEEQMTEESTEFAFRFFNQINQSEKKEPNWMVSPLSASFALGMIANGAAGNTLAEIQQTLGFGQASLDEMNAYYRRMTNELLGLDNTTTMGIANSIWIRKGFKVYDSFVDINKKMYQAKVSSLDFSSPDAPAIINRWCSEQTNGCIEEVIKETQASLMYLLNALYFKGVWTEKFKESATRLEEFCGENGTKSKVQMMNQTEHFRYAYEETFCMAEFPYGNEAFSMVVVLPDEGQELDGVLEQLTFENWKKLN
;
A
#
# COMPACT_ATOMS: atom_id res chain seq x y z
N MET A 1 69.13 -12.50 46.33
CA MET A 1 68.68 -12.85 44.99
C MET A 1 67.22 -13.26 45.08
N LYS A 2 66.30 -12.39 44.77
CA LYS A 2 64.83 -12.65 44.79
C LYS A 2 64.36 -12.80 43.34
N LYS A 3 63.84 -13.96 42.96
CA LYS A 3 63.23 -14.26 41.68
C LYS A 3 61.78 -13.71 41.68
N MET A 4 61.52 -12.80 40.79
CA MET A 4 60.21 -12.23 40.55
C MET A 4 59.53 -13.00 39.42
N TRP A 5 58.39 -13.62 39.72
CA TRP A 5 57.56 -14.34 38.73
C TRP A 5 56.53 -13.34 38.14
N LEU A 6 56.66 -13.11 36.83
CA LEU A 6 55.63 -12.35 36.05
C LEU A 6 54.49 -13.33 35.70
N TRP A 7 53.30 -13.02 36.18
CA TRP A 7 52.07 -13.59 35.69
C TRP A 7 51.56 -12.75 34.54
N VAL A 8 51.56 -13.26 33.32
CA VAL A 8 50.86 -12.70 32.17
C VAL A 8 49.45 -13.24 32.17
N GLY A 9 48.52 -12.44 32.62
CA GLY A 9 47.08 -12.75 32.51
C GLY A 9 46.57 -12.49 31.07
N LEU A 10 46.26 -13.56 30.39
CA LEU A 10 45.60 -13.50 29.07
C LEU A 10 44.14 -13.17 29.28
N PHE A 11 43.77 -11.86 29.15
CA PHE A 11 42.39 -11.42 29.09
C PHE A 11 41.83 -11.78 27.69
N GLY A 12 41.08 -12.87 27.60
CA GLY A 12 40.26 -13.18 26.45
C GLY A 12 39.13 -12.19 26.31
N LEU A 13 39.20 -11.33 25.32
CA LEU A 13 38.07 -10.50 24.86
C LEU A 13 37.04 -11.43 24.20
N LEU A 14 36.04 -11.82 24.97
CA LEU A 14 34.78 -12.34 24.42
C LEU A 14 34.05 -11.15 23.83
N THR A 15 34.24 -10.85 22.55
CA THR A 15 33.32 -10.04 21.77
C THR A 15 32.05 -10.86 21.57
N ALA A 16 31.08 -10.69 22.47
CA ALA A 16 29.72 -11.07 22.20
C ALA A 16 29.26 -10.22 21.04
N CYS A 17 28.98 -10.83 19.88
CA CYS A 17 28.14 -10.23 18.87
C CYS A 17 26.76 -10.04 19.48
N GLN A 18 26.51 -8.90 20.10
CA GLN A 18 25.14 -8.40 20.25
C GLN A 18 24.71 -8.00 18.84
N SER A 19 23.76 -8.77 18.29
CA SER A 19 22.90 -8.27 17.24
C SER A 19 22.31 -6.95 17.79
N GLU A 20 22.66 -5.83 17.19
CA GLU A 20 21.97 -4.56 17.40
C GLU A 20 20.51 -4.76 16.94
N GLU A 21 19.67 -5.25 17.82
CA GLU A 21 18.26 -4.93 17.78
C GLU A 21 18.21 -3.43 18.07
N GLY A 22 18.15 -2.63 17.00
CA GLY A 22 18.02 -1.19 17.11
C GLY A 22 16.84 -0.89 18.04
N ASN A 23 17.07 0.02 19.00
CA ASN A 23 16.02 0.48 19.89
C ASN A 23 14.78 0.84 19.03
N PRO A 24 13.59 0.28 19.30
CA PRO A 24 12.41 0.58 18.50
C PRO A 24 12.22 2.09 18.45
N LEU A 25 12.06 2.63 17.24
CA LEU A 25 11.84 4.06 17.05
C LEU A 25 10.60 4.47 17.85
N GLU A 26 10.72 5.48 18.68
CA GLU A 26 9.55 6.09 19.32
C GLU A 26 8.69 6.77 18.25
N PRO A 27 7.37 6.57 18.26
CA PRO A 27 6.48 7.23 17.32
C PRO A 27 6.56 8.75 17.48
N LYS A 28 6.64 9.47 16.36
CA LYS A 28 6.48 10.93 16.37
C LYS A 28 5.04 11.28 16.73
N GLU A 29 4.85 12.49 17.27
CA GLU A 29 3.49 13.02 17.44
C GLU A 29 2.73 13.01 16.11
N ARG A 30 1.49 12.51 16.14
CA ARG A 30 0.59 12.51 15.00
C ARG A 30 0.33 13.94 14.53
N LYS A 31 0.42 14.14 13.23
CA LYS A 31 0.03 15.38 12.57
C LYS A 31 -0.96 15.07 11.46
N ASP A 32 -2.09 15.77 11.50
CA ASP A 32 -3.06 15.65 10.42
C ASP A 32 -2.60 16.43 9.19
N ILE A 33 -2.92 15.94 8.01
CA ILE A 33 -2.64 16.65 6.75
C ILE A 33 -3.61 17.83 6.66
N VAL A 34 -3.08 19.06 6.73
CA VAL A 34 -3.89 20.27 6.55
C VAL A 34 -4.21 20.42 5.08
N MET A 35 -5.45 20.27 4.70
CA MET A 35 -5.93 20.34 3.31
C MET A 35 -6.66 21.65 3.04
N SER A 36 -6.56 22.15 1.81
CA SER A 36 -7.47 23.16 1.28
C SER A 36 -8.83 22.50 0.98
N ARG A 37 -9.90 23.30 0.88
CA ARG A 37 -11.23 22.78 0.54
C ARG A 37 -11.25 21.98 -0.78
N SER A 38 -10.47 22.39 -1.77
CA SER A 38 -10.35 21.65 -3.03
C SER A 38 -9.68 20.30 -2.84
N GLU A 39 -8.65 20.21 -2.00
CA GLU A 39 -7.97 18.96 -1.69
C GLU A 39 -8.82 18.02 -0.83
N GLU A 40 -9.60 18.56 0.12
CA GLU A 40 -10.59 17.78 0.87
C GLU A 40 -11.61 17.13 -0.08
N GLN A 41 -12.14 17.90 -1.02
CA GLN A 41 -13.04 17.38 -2.03
C GLN A 41 -12.36 16.29 -2.89
N MET A 42 -11.15 16.52 -3.38
CA MET A 42 -10.41 15.54 -4.16
C MET A 42 -10.13 14.26 -3.36
N THR A 43 -9.87 14.37 -2.05
CA THR A 43 -9.67 13.22 -1.15
C THR A 43 -10.96 12.43 -0.96
N GLU A 44 -12.08 13.11 -0.78
CA GLU A 44 -13.40 12.49 -0.67
C GLU A 44 -13.77 11.74 -1.95
N GLU A 45 -13.63 12.37 -3.10
CA GLU A 45 -13.90 11.77 -4.42
C GLU A 45 -12.95 10.60 -4.74
N SER A 46 -11.67 10.72 -4.36
CA SER A 46 -10.68 9.63 -4.47
C SER A 46 -11.03 8.44 -3.57
N THR A 47 -11.59 8.70 -2.38
CA THR A 47 -12.08 7.64 -1.48
C THR A 47 -13.31 6.96 -2.07
N GLU A 48 -14.24 7.71 -2.66
CA GLU A 48 -15.37 7.13 -3.38
C GLU A 48 -14.91 6.25 -4.55
N PHE A 49 -13.91 6.70 -5.33
CA PHE A 49 -13.28 5.87 -6.36
C PHE A 49 -12.75 4.57 -5.77
N ALA A 50 -12.11 4.61 -4.59
CA ALA A 50 -11.56 3.41 -3.96
C ALA A 50 -12.64 2.38 -3.66
N PHE A 51 -13.80 2.77 -3.14
CA PHE A 51 -14.93 1.87 -2.90
C PHE A 51 -15.53 1.34 -4.21
N ARG A 52 -15.73 2.18 -5.21
CA ARG A 52 -16.24 1.75 -6.53
C ARG A 52 -15.29 0.76 -7.20
N PHE A 53 -13.99 1.03 -7.15
CA PHE A 53 -12.96 0.15 -7.71
C PHE A 53 -12.92 -1.19 -6.97
N PHE A 54 -12.93 -1.19 -5.64
CA PHE A 54 -12.99 -2.38 -4.82
C PHE A 54 -14.20 -3.25 -5.17
N ASN A 55 -15.40 -2.66 -5.19
CA ASN A 55 -16.63 -3.39 -5.51
C ASN A 55 -16.64 -3.94 -6.93
N GLN A 56 -16.08 -3.21 -7.91
CA GLN A 56 -15.97 -3.69 -9.29
C GLN A 56 -15.03 -4.90 -9.39
N ILE A 57 -13.91 -4.88 -8.68
CA ILE A 57 -12.97 -6.01 -8.63
C ILE A 57 -13.63 -7.20 -7.93
N ASN A 58 -14.30 -6.99 -6.79
CA ASN A 58 -15.01 -8.05 -6.08
C ASN A 58 -16.00 -8.79 -6.99
N GLN A 59 -16.71 -8.06 -7.83
CA GLN A 59 -17.65 -8.67 -8.78
C GLN A 59 -16.96 -9.48 -9.88
N SER A 60 -15.76 -9.07 -10.31
CA SER A 60 -14.99 -9.75 -11.36
C SER A 60 -14.22 -10.96 -10.83
N GLU A 61 -13.73 -10.91 -9.59
CA GLU A 61 -12.83 -11.90 -8.97
C GLU A 61 -13.56 -12.89 -8.03
N LYS A 62 -14.86 -13.06 -8.19
CA LYS A 62 -15.72 -13.94 -7.35
C LYS A 62 -15.25 -15.39 -7.20
N LYS A 63 -14.33 -15.85 -8.03
CA LYS A 63 -13.80 -17.23 -8.00
C LYS A 63 -12.54 -17.38 -7.18
N GLU A 64 -11.88 -16.27 -6.85
CA GLU A 64 -10.63 -16.30 -6.09
C GLU A 64 -10.95 -16.28 -4.58
N PRO A 65 -10.44 -17.26 -3.82
CA PRO A 65 -10.76 -17.38 -2.40
C PRO A 65 -10.18 -16.23 -1.56
N ASN A 66 -9.06 -15.65 -2.01
CA ASN A 66 -8.40 -14.51 -1.38
C ASN A 66 -7.81 -13.61 -2.47
N TRP A 67 -8.06 -12.33 -2.35
CA TRP A 67 -7.49 -11.33 -3.26
C TRP A 67 -7.20 -10.03 -2.50
N MET A 68 -6.31 -9.25 -3.05
CA MET A 68 -5.93 -7.94 -2.53
C MET A 68 -5.81 -6.95 -3.67
N VAL A 69 -6.29 -5.74 -3.44
CA VAL A 69 -6.19 -4.64 -4.42
C VAL A 69 -5.77 -3.36 -3.72
N SER A 70 -5.07 -2.51 -4.44
CA SER A 70 -4.71 -1.17 -4.00
C SER A 70 -5.37 -0.12 -4.91
N PRO A 71 -6.50 0.47 -4.51
CA PRO A 71 -7.13 1.55 -5.27
C PRO A 71 -6.21 2.75 -5.43
N LEU A 72 -5.37 3.04 -4.43
CA LEU A 72 -4.37 4.10 -4.50
C LEU A 72 -3.36 3.85 -5.63
N SER A 73 -2.86 2.61 -5.78
CA SER A 73 -1.96 2.26 -6.89
C SER A 73 -2.62 2.41 -8.26
N ALA A 74 -3.88 2.00 -8.38
CA ALA A 74 -4.65 2.17 -9.61
C ALA A 74 -4.83 3.65 -9.96
N SER A 75 -5.13 4.49 -8.95
CA SER A 75 -5.31 5.92 -9.16
C SER A 75 -4.01 6.61 -9.58
N PHE A 76 -2.86 6.23 -9.03
CA PHE A 76 -1.56 6.74 -9.49
C PHE A 76 -1.25 6.37 -10.95
N ALA A 77 -1.52 5.11 -11.33
CA ALA A 77 -1.30 4.65 -12.70
C ALA A 77 -2.18 5.41 -13.70
N LEU A 78 -3.47 5.58 -13.38
CA LEU A 78 -4.40 6.37 -14.19
C LEU A 78 -4.04 7.85 -14.22
N GLY A 79 -3.59 8.43 -13.10
CA GLY A 79 -3.11 9.79 -13.02
C GLY A 79 -1.88 10.04 -13.91
N MET A 80 -0.94 9.10 -13.94
CA MET A 80 0.21 9.19 -14.86
C MET A 80 -0.22 9.18 -16.33
N ILE A 81 -1.15 8.30 -16.71
CA ILE A 81 -1.59 8.19 -18.11
C ILE A 81 -2.44 9.40 -18.54
N ALA A 82 -3.17 10.04 -17.60
CA ALA A 82 -3.92 11.26 -17.85
C ALA A 82 -3.06 12.38 -18.47
N ASN A 83 -1.78 12.45 -18.10
CA ASN A 83 -0.83 13.40 -18.67
C ASN A 83 -0.50 13.16 -20.16
N GLY A 84 -0.86 12.01 -20.69
CA GLY A 84 -0.74 11.69 -22.12
C GLY A 84 -2.08 11.68 -22.85
N ALA A 85 -3.19 11.93 -22.13
CA ALA A 85 -4.53 11.93 -22.68
C ALA A 85 -5.02 13.34 -23.04
N ALA A 86 -6.00 13.42 -23.94
CA ALA A 86 -6.65 14.66 -24.31
C ALA A 86 -8.14 14.41 -24.64
N GLY A 87 -8.92 15.49 -24.68
CA GLY A 87 -10.35 15.44 -25.05
C GLY A 87 -11.14 14.50 -24.14
N ASN A 88 -11.98 13.67 -24.73
CA ASN A 88 -12.87 12.77 -24.00
C ASN A 88 -12.10 11.77 -23.11
N THR A 89 -10.99 11.23 -23.58
CA THR A 89 -10.19 10.27 -22.81
C THR A 89 -9.68 10.87 -21.51
N LEU A 90 -9.18 12.12 -21.56
CA LEU A 90 -8.76 12.82 -20.34
C LEU A 90 -9.94 13.05 -19.41
N ALA A 91 -11.07 13.54 -19.94
CA ALA A 91 -12.27 13.80 -19.15
C ALA A 91 -12.81 12.53 -18.48
N GLU A 92 -12.82 11.41 -19.17
CA GLU A 92 -13.24 10.10 -18.64
C GLU A 92 -12.31 9.59 -17.53
N ILE A 93 -10.99 9.75 -17.68
CA ILE A 93 -10.03 9.41 -16.64
C ILE A 93 -10.26 10.27 -15.39
N GLN A 94 -10.36 11.59 -15.55
CA GLN A 94 -10.62 12.50 -14.44
C GLN A 94 -11.95 12.18 -13.73
N GLN A 95 -13.00 11.94 -14.49
CA GLN A 95 -14.31 11.57 -13.92
C GLN A 95 -14.25 10.22 -13.18
N THR A 96 -13.55 9.23 -13.74
CA THR A 96 -13.38 7.90 -13.11
C THR A 96 -12.68 8.02 -11.76
N LEU A 97 -11.64 8.84 -11.68
CA LEU A 97 -10.87 9.07 -10.46
C LEU A 97 -11.55 10.02 -9.46
N GLY A 98 -12.66 10.67 -9.85
CA GLY A 98 -13.33 11.65 -9.03
C GLY A 98 -12.78 13.09 -9.18
N PHE A 99 -11.88 13.33 -10.12
CA PHE A 99 -11.29 14.67 -10.36
C PHE A 99 -11.96 15.43 -11.50
N GLY A 100 -13.22 15.16 -11.79
CA GLY A 100 -13.93 15.75 -12.93
C GLY A 100 -14.06 17.28 -12.91
N GLN A 101 -13.95 17.89 -11.73
CA GLN A 101 -13.97 19.35 -11.55
C GLN A 101 -12.58 19.98 -11.45
N ALA A 102 -11.53 19.19 -11.26
CA ALA A 102 -10.17 19.66 -11.15
C ALA A 102 -9.48 19.73 -12.52
N SER A 103 -8.63 20.71 -12.71
CA SER A 103 -7.69 20.73 -13.84
C SER A 103 -6.65 19.60 -13.71
N LEU A 104 -6.03 19.22 -14.81
CA LEU A 104 -4.94 18.24 -14.81
C LEU A 104 -3.77 18.68 -13.93
N ASP A 105 -3.47 19.98 -13.88
CA ASP A 105 -2.42 20.53 -13.03
C ASP A 105 -2.76 20.41 -11.53
N GLU A 106 -3.99 20.67 -11.14
CA GLU A 106 -4.47 20.49 -9.76
C GLU A 106 -4.42 19.03 -9.34
N MET A 107 -4.86 18.10 -10.21
CA MET A 107 -4.78 16.67 -9.98
C MET A 107 -3.31 16.21 -9.80
N ASN A 108 -2.40 16.67 -10.66
CA ASN A 108 -0.98 16.37 -10.55
C ASN A 108 -0.37 16.92 -9.25
N ALA A 109 -0.71 18.15 -8.88
CA ALA A 109 -0.25 18.77 -7.64
C ALA A 109 -0.75 18.01 -6.40
N TYR A 110 -2.02 17.57 -6.41
CA TYR A 110 -2.62 16.75 -5.37
C TYR A 110 -1.84 15.43 -5.18
N TYR A 111 -1.61 14.65 -6.26
CA TYR A 111 -0.87 13.39 -6.16
C TYR A 111 0.55 13.58 -5.63
N ARG A 112 1.25 14.61 -6.11
CA ARG A 112 2.60 14.92 -5.62
C ARG A 112 2.59 15.24 -4.13
N ARG A 113 1.63 16.08 -3.70
CA ARG A 113 1.51 16.47 -2.32
C ARG A 113 1.15 15.28 -1.43
N MET A 114 0.12 14.51 -1.80
CA MET A 114 -0.30 13.33 -1.05
C MET A 114 0.81 12.31 -0.91
N THR A 115 1.60 12.07 -1.96
CA THR A 115 2.78 11.21 -1.86
C THR A 115 3.74 11.68 -0.77
N ASN A 116 4.08 12.97 -0.76
CA ASN A 116 5.04 13.51 0.21
C ASN A 116 4.49 13.49 1.64
N GLU A 117 3.22 13.82 1.83
CA GLU A 117 2.57 13.82 3.15
C GLU A 117 2.47 12.39 3.70
N LEU A 118 1.95 11.44 2.92
CA LEU A 118 1.78 10.04 3.35
C LEU A 118 3.11 9.40 3.76
N LEU A 119 4.19 9.65 3.02
CA LEU A 119 5.52 9.11 3.35
C LEU A 119 6.11 9.69 4.64
N GLY A 120 5.59 10.82 5.12
CA GLY A 120 6.10 11.54 6.29
C GLY A 120 5.25 11.43 7.55
N LEU A 121 4.05 10.83 7.49
CA LEU A 121 3.08 10.85 8.59
C LEU A 121 3.55 10.10 9.84
N ASP A 122 4.20 8.96 9.67
CA ASP A 122 4.64 8.12 10.78
C ASP A 122 6.07 7.60 10.53
N ASN A 123 6.95 7.80 11.49
CA ASN A 123 8.35 7.35 11.42
C ASN A 123 8.54 5.89 11.82
N THR A 124 7.52 5.24 12.38
CA THR A 124 7.53 3.81 12.74
C THR A 124 6.92 2.94 11.65
N THR A 125 6.30 3.58 10.65
CA THR A 125 5.75 2.92 9.47
C THR A 125 6.72 3.06 8.29
N THR A 126 7.04 1.95 7.64
CA THR A 126 7.77 1.96 6.37
C THR A 126 6.75 1.94 5.25
N MET A 127 6.63 3.06 4.54
CA MET A 127 5.77 3.18 3.36
C MET A 127 6.59 3.52 2.13
N GLY A 128 6.30 2.88 1.01
CA GLY A 128 6.90 3.16 -0.29
C GLY A 128 5.81 3.36 -1.34
N ILE A 129 5.90 4.45 -2.10
CA ILE A 129 5.06 4.71 -3.27
C ILE A 129 6.01 4.96 -4.44
N ALA A 130 6.12 4.00 -5.34
CA ALA A 130 7.03 4.06 -6.46
C ALA A 130 6.29 3.92 -7.79
N ASN A 131 6.65 4.76 -8.75
CA ASN A 131 6.04 4.79 -10.07
C ASN A 131 7.07 4.48 -11.15
N SER A 132 6.67 3.74 -12.19
CA SER A 132 7.52 3.53 -13.37
C SER A 132 6.72 3.54 -14.66
N ILE A 133 7.39 4.02 -15.72
CA ILE A 133 6.88 4.01 -17.09
C ILE A 133 7.96 3.36 -17.97
N TRP A 134 7.62 2.21 -18.53
CA TRP A 134 8.48 1.48 -19.46
C TRP A 134 7.96 1.70 -20.85
N ILE A 135 8.78 2.31 -21.70
CA ILE A 135 8.40 2.69 -23.08
C ILE A 135 9.09 1.72 -24.04
N ARG A 136 8.33 1.17 -24.99
CA ARG A 136 8.90 0.28 -26.01
C ARG A 136 10.03 0.99 -26.76
N LYS A 137 11.17 0.34 -26.89
CA LYS A 137 12.32 0.84 -27.62
C LYS A 137 11.94 1.30 -29.03
N GLY A 138 12.32 2.52 -29.38
CA GLY A 138 11.99 3.15 -30.65
C GLY A 138 10.62 3.83 -30.72
N PHE A 139 9.76 3.66 -29.72
CA PHE A 139 8.51 4.42 -29.61
C PHE A 139 8.79 5.81 -29.01
N LYS A 140 8.32 6.85 -29.72
CA LYS A 140 8.50 8.25 -29.29
C LYS A 140 7.27 8.71 -28.49
N VAL A 141 7.51 9.26 -27.32
CA VAL A 141 6.52 10.00 -26.53
C VAL A 141 6.94 11.47 -26.44
N TYR A 142 6.01 12.34 -26.13
CA TYR A 142 6.32 13.77 -25.91
C TYR A 142 7.20 13.96 -24.68
N ASP A 143 8.19 14.82 -24.78
CA ASP A 143 9.06 15.15 -23.63
C ASP A 143 8.25 15.71 -22.47
N SER A 144 7.20 16.51 -22.74
CA SER A 144 6.27 17.04 -21.74
C SER A 144 5.59 15.92 -20.92
N PHE A 145 5.21 14.80 -21.55
CA PHE A 145 4.65 13.65 -20.82
C PHE A 145 5.69 13.01 -19.90
N VAL A 146 6.92 12.87 -20.35
CA VAL A 146 8.01 12.31 -19.54
C VAL A 146 8.33 13.23 -18.38
N ASP A 147 8.48 14.51 -18.63
CA ASP A 147 8.88 15.51 -17.62
C ASP A 147 7.83 15.68 -16.53
N ILE A 148 6.54 15.77 -16.89
CA ILE A 148 5.45 15.90 -15.90
C ILE A 148 5.36 14.68 -15.00
N ASN A 149 5.49 13.46 -15.56
CA ASN A 149 5.43 12.23 -14.78
C ASN A 149 6.66 12.07 -13.86
N LYS A 150 7.85 12.45 -14.30
CA LYS A 150 9.02 12.50 -13.42
C LYS A 150 8.84 13.52 -12.30
N LYS A 151 8.33 14.71 -12.62
CA LYS A 151 8.19 15.83 -11.69
C LYS A 151 7.08 15.61 -10.66
N MET A 152 5.89 15.15 -11.08
CA MET A 152 4.72 15.08 -10.24
C MET A 152 4.53 13.71 -9.58
N TYR A 153 4.87 12.64 -10.28
CA TYR A 153 4.72 11.27 -9.80
C TYR A 153 6.04 10.61 -9.40
N GLN A 154 7.17 11.33 -9.51
CA GLN A 154 8.52 10.79 -9.26
C GLN A 154 8.78 9.50 -10.06
N ALA A 155 8.18 9.38 -11.25
CA ALA A 155 8.19 8.16 -12.02
C ALA A 155 9.58 7.89 -12.63
N LYS A 156 10.04 6.65 -12.50
CA LYS A 156 11.15 6.12 -13.29
C LYS A 156 10.68 5.91 -14.72
N VAL A 157 11.19 6.69 -15.67
CA VAL A 157 10.86 6.52 -17.09
C VAL A 157 12.04 5.91 -17.82
N SER A 158 11.83 4.76 -18.46
CA SER A 158 12.88 3.99 -19.15
C SER A 158 12.40 3.42 -20.47
N SER A 159 13.29 3.38 -21.46
CA SER A 159 13.06 2.67 -22.71
C SER A 159 13.50 1.21 -22.56
N LEU A 160 12.67 0.26 -22.99
CA LEU A 160 12.93 -1.17 -22.89
C LEU A 160 12.53 -1.89 -24.18
N ASP A 161 13.34 -2.83 -24.60
CA ASP A 161 13.01 -3.69 -25.75
C ASP A 161 12.07 -4.81 -25.28
N PHE A 162 10.78 -4.66 -25.54
CA PHE A 162 9.76 -5.63 -25.12
C PHE A 162 9.81 -6.95 -25.90
N SER A 163 10.61 -7.03 -26.96
CA SER A 163 10.88 -8.29 -27.68
C SER A 163 12.02 -9.11 -27.03
N SER A 164 12.77 -8.50 -26.12
CA SER A 164 13.82 -9.21 -25.38
C SER A 164 13.19 -10.18 -24.36
N PRO A 165 13.69 -11.42 -24.28
CA PRO A 165 13.26 -12.36 -23.24
C PRO A 165 13.55 -11.89 -21.81
N ASP A 166 14.47 -10.94 -21.64
CA ASP A 166 14.83 -10.37 -20.34
C ASP A 166 13.88 -9.24 -19.89
N ALA A 167 13.02 -8.73 -20.78
CA ALA A 167 12.17 -7.59 -20.47
C ALA A 167 11.25 -7.80 -19.26
N PRO A 168 10.55 -8.94 -19.11
CA PRO A 168 9.76 -9.21 -17.91
C PRO A 168 10.61 -9.21 -16.63
N ALA A 169 11.78 -9.84 -16.67
CA ALA A 169 12.67 -9.92 -15.50
C ALA A 169 13.17 -8.54 -15.05
N ILE A 170 13.39 -7.60 -15.97
CA ILE A 170 13.79 -6.22 -15.65
C ILE A 170 12.66 -5.49 -14.93
N ILE A 171 11.42 -5.62 -15.41
CA ILE A 171 10.24 -4.99 -14.81
C ILE A 171 9.95 -5.60 -13.44
N ASN A 172 9.96 -6.93 -13.34
CA ASN A 172 9.71 -7.66 -12.10
C ASN A 172 10.75 -7.33 -11.03
N ARG A 173 12.03 -7.26 -11.39
CA ARG A 173 13.09 -6.85 -10.47
C ARG A 173 12.84 -5.46 -9.90
N TRP A 174 12.46 -4.50 -10.74
CA TRP A 174 12.12 -3.17 -10.27
C TRP A 174 10.95 -3.23 -9.25
N CYS A 175 9.90 -3.99 -9.53
CA CYS A 175 8.76 -4.14 -8.62
C CYS A 175 9.19 -4.79 -7.29
N SER A 176 9.97 -5.85 -7.34
CA SER A 176 10.51 -6.53 -6.16
C SER A 176 11.37 -5.58 -5.31
N GLU A 177 12.25 -4.80 -5.92
CA GLU A 177 13.07 -3.79 -5.23
C GLU A 177 12.20 -2.73 -4.54
N GLN A 178 11.11 -2.26 -5.18
CA GLN A 178 10.23 -1.24 -4.61
C GLN A 178 9.28 -1.79 -3.52
N THR A 179 9.09 -3.10 -3.46
CA THR A 179 8.20 -3.76 -2.49
C THR A 179 8.97 -4.60 -1.46
N ASN A 180 10.28 -4.37 -1.31
CA ASN A 180 11.15 -5.15 -0.40
C ASN A 180 10.96 -6.68 -0.57
N GLY A 181 10.84 -7.15 -1.81
CA GLY A 181 10.66 -8.56 -2.15
C GLY A 181 9.24 -9.10 -1.98
N CYS A 182 8.27 -8.28 -1.56
CA CYS A 182 6.89 -8.78 -1.35
C CYS A 182 6.18 -9.11 -2.68
N ILE A 183 6.55 -8.46 -3.79
CA ILE A 183 5.99 -8.73 -5.12
C ILE A 183 7.15 -9.04 -6.04
N GLU A 184 7.39 -10.32 -6.29
CA GLU A 184 8.50 -10.79 -7.11
C GLU A 184 8.16 -10.83 -8.61
N GLU A 185 6.89 -11.07 -8.96
CA GLU A 185 6.42 -11.18 -10.33
C GLU A 185 5.11 -10.41 -10.54
N VAL A 186 5.14 -9.41 -11.43
CA VAL A 186 3.95 -8.66 -11.88
C VAL A 186 3.62 -8.92 -13.34
N ILE A 187 4.59 -9.44 -14.11
CA ILE A 187 4.43 -9.70 -15.53
C ILE A 187 5.22 -10.95 -15.91
N LYS A 188 4.59 -11.88 -16.63
CA LYS A 188 5.23 -13.13 -17.09
C LYS A 188 5.88 -12.96 -18.46
N GLU A 189 5.26 -12.16 -19.31
CA GLU A 189 5.73 -11.88 -20.67
C GLU A 189 5.41 -10.43 -21.05
N THR A 190 6.22 -9.84 -21.88
CA THR A 190 5.93 -8.55 -22.49
C THR A 190 5.23 -8.77 -23.82
N GLN A 191 4.00 -8.24 -23.93
CA GLN A 191 3.20 -8.28 -25.15
C GLN A 191 3.60 -7.17 -26.13
N ALA A 192 2.95 -7.11 -27.27
CA ALA A 192 3.13 -6.06 -28.28
C ALA A 192 2.56 -4.69 -27.83
N SER A 193 2.74 -4.36 -26.56
CA SER A 193 2.32 -3.09 -25.97
C SER A 193 3.28 -1.96 -26.34
N LEU A 194 2.79 -0.73 -26.28
CA LEU A 194 3.61 0.46 -26.51
C LEU A 194 4.30 0.91 -25.21
N MET A 195 3.64 0.66 -24.08
CA MET A 195 4.05 1.16 -22.77
C MET A 195 3.49 0.30 -21.65
N TYR A 196 4.24 0.15 -20.56
CA TYR A 196 3.78 -0.36 -19.28
C TYR A 196 3.94 0.74 -18.24
N LEU A 197 2.86 1.01 -17.51
CA LEU A 197 2.84 1.92 -16.37
C LEU A 197 2.60 1.06 -15.11
N LEU A 198 3.44 1.22 -14.11
CA LEU A 198 3.34 0.50 -12.86
C LEU A 198 3.39 1.49 -11.69
N ASN A 199 2.57 1.22 -10.71
CA ASN A 199 2.75 1.73 -9.36
C ASN A 199 3.01 0.55 -8.42
N ALA A 200 4.00 0.69 -7.55
CA ALA A 200 4.30 -0.26 -6.48
C ALA A 200 4.10 0.47 -5.15
N LEU A 201 3.20 -0.06 -4.34
CA LEU A 201 2.94 0.43 -2.99
C LEU A 201 3.41 -0.63 -2.00
N TYR A 202 4.24 -0.21 -1.05
CA TYR A 202 4.70 -1.00 0.06
C TYR A 202 4.26 -0.35 1.37
N PHE A 203 3.75 -1.15 2.30
CA PHE A 203 3.37 -0.70 3.63
C PHE A 203 3.78 -1.74 4.67
N LYS A 204 4.48 -1.29 5.71
CA LYS A 204 4.82 -2.09 6.89
C LYS A 204 4.70 -1.21 8.12
N GLY A 205 3.61 -1.38 8.87
CA GLY A 205 3.35 -0.68 10.12
C GLY A 205 3.70 -1.52 11.34
N VAL A 206 3.97 -0.84 12.45
CA VAL A 206 4.05 -1.42 13.78
C VAL A 206 2.74 -1.09 14.49
N TRP A 207 2.10 -2.08 15.10
CA TRP A 207 0.87 -1.83 15.86
C TRP A 207 1.10 -0.80 16.97
N THR A 208 0.19 0.14 17.16
CA THR A 208 0.22 1.05 18.32
C THR A 208 0.17 0.23 19.60
N GLU A 209 -0.80 -0.67 19.71
CA GLU A 209 -0.89 -1.67 20.78
C GLU A 209 -0.43 -3.02 20.23
N LYS A 210 0.73 -3.49 20.72
CA LYS A 210 1.38 -4.70 20.19
C LYS A 210 0.72 -5.97 20.70
N PHE A 211 0.44 -6.90 19.80
CA PHE A 211 0.09 -8.25 20.18
C PHE A 211 1.28 -8.94 20.88
N LYS A 212 1.04 -9.53 22.06
CA LYS A 212 2.06 -10.29 22.78
C LYS A 212 2.22 -11.67 22.14
N GLU A 213 3.44 -12.06 21.77
CA GLU A 213 3.71 -13.39 21.24
C GLU A 213 3.20 -14.50 22.17
N SER A 214 3.35 -14.33 23.48
CA SER A 214 2.86 -15.28 24.48
C SER A 214 1.34 -15.46 24.50
N ALA A 215 0.58 -14.53 23.92
CA ALA A 215 -0.87 -14.62 23.77
C ALA A 215 -1.30 -15.21 22.41
N THR A 216 -0.36 -15.38 21.46
CA THR A 216 -0.63 -16.03 20.18
C THR A 216 -0.76 -17.53 20.37
N ARG A 217 -1.84 -18.11 19.86
CA ARG A 217 -2.16 -19.54 20.03
C ARG A 217 -2.53 -20.17 18.71
N LEU A 218 -2.30 -21.49 18.61
CA LEU A 218 -2.77 -22.27 17.46
C LEU A 218 -4.28 -22.52 17.65
N GLU A 219 -5.11 -21.81 16.91
CA GLU A 219 -6.57 -21.90 17.00
C GLU A 219 -7.18 -22.24 15.63
N GLU A 220 -8.43 -22.67 15.63
CA GLU A 220 -9.17 -23.00 14.42
C GLU A 220 -9.76 -21.72 13.81
N PHE A 221 -9.48 -21.49 12.54
CA PHE A 221 -10.12 -20.47 11.72
C PHE A 221 -11.17 -21.13 10.84
N CYS A 222 -12.39 -20.67 10.95
CA CYS A 222 -13.52 -21.15 10.13
C CYS A 222 -13.71 -20.23 8.93
N GLY A 223 -13.48 -20.75 7.73
CA GLY A 223 -13.77 -20.04 6.49
C GLY A 223 -15.26 -20.13 6.14
N GLU A 224 -15.72 -19.24 5.27
CA GLU A 224 -17.11 -19.12 4.83
C GLU A 224 -17.69 -20.44 4.31
N ASN A 225 -16.90 -21.23 3.59
CA ASN A 225 -17.30 -22.54 3.04
C ASN A 225 -17.29 -23.68 4.07
N GLY A 226 -17.22 -23.37 5.38
CA GLY A 226 -17.07 -24.35 6.45
C GLY A 226 -15.70 -25.03 6.47
N THR A 227 -14.74 -24.54 5.69
CA THR A 227 -13.35 -25.01 5.76
C THR A 227 -12.75 -24.59 7.09
N LYS A 228 -12.01 -25.52 7.72
CA LYS A 228 -11.33 -25.28 8.98
C LYS A 228 -9.83 -25.38 8.78
N SER A 229 -9.11 -24.34 9.18
CA SER A 229 -7.66 -24.32 9.15
C SER A 229 -7.09 -23.92 10.50
N LYS A 230 -5.93 -24.47 10.87
CA LYS A 230 -5.24 -24.04 12.08
C LYS A 230 -4.30 -22.89 11.75
N VAL A 231 -4.48 -21.78 12.46
CA VAL A 231 -3.70 -20.56 12.30
C VAL A 231 -3.10 -20.11 13.62
N GLN A 232 -2.02 -19.36 13.56
CA GLN A 232 -1.46 -18.66 14.72
C GLN A 232 -2.35 -17.44 15.02
N MET A 233 -3.35 -17.63 15.87
CA MET A 233 -4.30 -16.59 16.24
C MET A 233 -3.67 -15.63 17.24
N MET A 234 -3.49 -14.38 16.83
CA MET A 234 -3.03 -13.29 17.69
C MET A 234 -4.17 -12.84 18.61
N ASN A 235 -3.91 -12.71 19.90
CA ASN A 235 -4.89 -12.32 20.89
C ASN A 235 -4.42 -11.11 21.68
N GLN A 236 -5.30 -10.14 21.87
CA GLN A 236 -5.10 -9.01 22.79
C GLN A 236 -6.45 -8.50 23.30
N THR A 237 -6.40 -7.74 24.39
CA THR A 237 -7.55 -7.06 24.98
C THR A 237 -7.16 -5.62 25.24
N GLU A 238 -7.70 -4.72 24.44
CA GLU A 238 -7.43 -3.28 24.50
C GLU A 238 -8.69 -2.51 24.10
N HIS A 239 -8.62 -1.19 24.15
CA HIS A 239 -9.72 -0.33 23.72
C HIS A 239 -9.56 -0.01 22.24
N PHE A 240 -10.48 -0.50 21.40
CA PHE A 240 -10.52 -0.25 19.98
C PHE A 240 -11.75 0.56 19.60
N ARG A 241 -11.63 1.38 18.55
CA ARG A 241 -12.81 1.92 17.86
C ARG A 241 -13.49 0.78 17.13
N TYR A 242 -14.80 0.67 17.28
CA TYR A 242 -15.58 -0.36 16.60
C TYR A 242 -16.96 0.16 16.21
N ALA A 243 -17.55 -0.47 15.21
CA ALA A 243 -18.93 -0.23 14.81
C ALA A 243 -19.66 -1.56 14.60
N TYR A 244 -20.95 -1.58 14.86
CA TYR A 244 -21.84 -2.69 14.57
C TYR A 244 -22.89 -2.28 13.57
N GLU A 245 -23.11 -3.15 12.57
CA GLU A 245 -24.18 -3.12 11.62
C GLU A 245 -25.05 -4.37 11.74
N GLU A 246 -26.14 -4.45 10.98
CA GLU A 246 -27.08 -5.58 11.10
C GLU A 246 -26.47 -6.94 10.73
N THR A 247 -25.40 -6.95 9.93
CA THR A 247 -24.83 -8.16 9.31
C THR A 247 -23.33 -8.32 9.53
N PHE A 248 -22.68 -7.33 10.15
CA PHE A 248 -21.24 -7.37 10.40
C PHE A 248 -20.83 -6.41 11.51
N CYS A 249 -19.65 -6.65 12.06
CA CYS A 249 -18.95 -5.67 12.89
C CYS A 249 -17.63 -5.23 12.24
N MET A 250 -17.17 -4.05 12.65
CA MET A 250 -15.87 -3.51 12.25
C MET A 250 -15.06 -3.13 13.47
N ALA A 251 -13.75 -3.32 13.39
CA ALA A 251 -12.80 -2.84 14.40
C ALA A 251 -11.60 -2.16 13.71
N GLU A 252 -11.16 -1.04 14.27
CA GLU A 252 -10.00 -0.29 13.81
C GLU A 252 -8.79 -0.61 14.68
N PHE A 253 -7.68 -1.00 14.03
CA PHE A 253 -6.40 -1.31 14.64
C PHE A 253 -5.37 -0.28 14.17
N PRO A 254 -4.99 0.69 15.00
CA PRO A 254 -4.05 1.72 14.61
C PRO A 254 -2.61 1.22 14.57
N TYR A 255 -1.81 1.84 13.68
CA TYR A 255 -0.37 1.65 13.57
C TYR A 255 0.38 2.85 14.14
N GLY A 256 1.51 2.59 14.76
CA GLY A 256 2.51 3.58 15.20
C GLY A 256 1.93 4.75 15.97
N ASN A 257 1.93 5.93 15.34
CA ASN A 257 1.38 7.16 15.89
C ASN A 257 -0.10 7.39 15.56
N GLU A 258 -0.82 6.33 15.13
CA GLU A 258 -2.24 6.37 14.75
C GLU A 258 -2.57 7.16 13.47
N ALA A 259 -1.55 7.51 12.66
CA ALA A 259 -1.77 8.14 11.36
C ALA A 259 -2.31 7.16 10.32
N PHE A 260 -2.04 5.87 10.52
CA PHE A 260 -2.54 4.76 9.71
C PHE A 260 -3.24 3.75 10.58
N SER A 261 -4.24 3.09 10.04
CA SER A 261 -4.94 2.00 10.73
C SER A 261 -5.35 0.90 9.76
N MET A 262 -5.54 -0.29 10.28
CA MET A 262 -6.21 -1.38 9.62
C MET A 262 -7.63 -1.50 10.15
N VAL A 263 -8.61 -1.51 9.26
CA VAL A 263 -10.00 -1.80 9.61
C VAL A 263 -10.30 -3.24 9.21
N VAL A 264 -10.71 -4.03 10.17
CA VAL A 264 -11.19 -5.40 9.95
C VAL A 264 -12.70 -5.38 9.95
N VAL A 265 -13.29 -5.92 8.89
CA VAL A 265 -14.74 -6.11 8.75
C VAL A 265 -15.01 -7.60 8.90
N LEU A 266 -15.80 -7.97 9.90
CA LEU A 266 -16.14 -9.34 10.21
C LEU A 266 -17.64 -9.56 10.02
N PRO A 267 -18.06 -10.41 9.07
CA PRO A 267 -19.46 -10.83 8.95
C PRO A 267 -19.95 -11.53 10.22
N ASP A 268 -21.21 -11.31 10.60
CA ASP A 268 -21.84 -12.04 11.68
C ASP A 268 -22.07 -13.51 11.30
N GLU A 269 -22.24 -14.37 12.29
CA GLU A 269 -22.45 -15.79 12.07
C GLU A 269 -23.66 -16.05 11.15
N GLY A 270 -23.41 -16.78 10.07
CA GLY A 270 -24.42 -17.09 9.05
C GLY A 270 -24.62 -16.03 7.97
N GLN A 271 -23.84 -14.95 8.00
CA GLN A 271 -23.82 -13.95 6.93
C GLN A 271 -22.78 -14.32 5.86
N GLU A 272 -23.13 -14.11 4.60
CA GLU A 272 -22.21 -14.29 3.48
C GLU A 272 -21.33 -13.05 3.29
N LEU A 273 -20.04 -13.25 3.03
CA LEU A 273 -19.08 -12.18 2.82
C LEU A 273 -19.49 -11.24 1.67
N ASP A 274 -19.97 -11.79 0.55
CA ASP A 274 -20.43 -10.98 -0.59
C ASP A 274 -21.52 -9.98 -0.20
N GLY A 275 -22.49 -10.40 0.63
CA GLY A 275 -23.55 -9.52 1.11
C GLY A 275 -23.07 -8.40 2.00
N VAL A 276 -22.01 -8.65 2.78
CA VAL A 276 -21.34 -7.60 3.59
C VAL A 276 -20.53 -6.66 2.71
N LEU A 277 -19.79 -7.20 1.73
CA LEU A 277 -18.97 -6.37 0.82
C LEU A 277 -19.83 -5.43 -0.04
N GLU A 278 -21.05 -5.84 -0.44
CA GLU A 278 -22.01 -4.98 -1.14
C GLU A 278 -22.47 -3.79 -0.28
N GLN A 279 -22.44 -3.92 1.05
CA GLN A 279 -22.76 -2.83 1.97
C GLN A 279 -21.59 -1.88 2.23
N LEU A 280 -20.35 -2.27 1.90
CA LEU A 280 -19.16 -1.43 2.00
C LEU A 280 -19.13 -0.41 0.86
N THR A 281 -20.00 0.58 0.94
CA THR A 281 -20.06 1.73 0.05
C THR A 281 -19.42 2.94 0.70
N PHE A 282 -19.05 3.93 -0.10
CA PHE A 282 -18.53 5.19 0.42
C PHE A 282 -19.52 5.89 1.36
N GLU A 283 -20.80 5.89 1.03
CA GLU A 283 -21.86 6.49 1.86
C GLU A 283 -22.01 5.81 3.22
N ASN A 284 -21.93 4.47 3.25
CA ASN A 284 -21.97 3.73 4.52
C ASN A 284 -20.69 3.95 5.31
N TRP A 285 -19.55 3.94 4.65
CA TRP A 285 -18.26 4.24 5.28
C TRP A 285 -18.26 5.60 6.01
N LYS A 286 -18.80 6.64 5.38
CA LYS A 286 -18.93 7.98 5.99
C LYS A 286 -19.81 8.02 7.24
N LYS A 287 -20.75 7.10 7.38
CA LYS A 287 -21.60 7.01 8.60
C LYS A 287 -20.91 6.26 9.72
N LEU A 288 -20.00 5.34 9.38
CA LEU A 288 -19.34 4.44 10.33
C LEU A 288 -18.02 5.04 10.87
N ASN A 289 -17.43 6.00 10.17
CA ASN A 289 -16.18 6.64 10.50
C ASN A 289 -16.39 8.08 11.01
#